data_1b9621cff2d0e9d1d438b8e6711a4113
#
_entry.id   1b9621cff2d0e9d1d438b8e6711a4113
#
_cell.length_a   1.000
_cell.length_b   1.000
_cell.length_c   1.000
_cell.angle_alpha   90.00
_cell.angle_beta   90.00
_cell.angle_gamma   90.00
#
_symmetry.space_group_name_H-M   'P 1'
#
loop_
_entity.id
_entity.type
_entity.pdbx_description
1 polymer ?
#
loop_
_entity_poly.entity_id
_entity_poly.type
_entity_poly.pdbx_seq_one_letter_code
_entity_poly.pdbx_strand_id
1 'polypeptide(L)'
;MSQQAPDHTAPATAGRPAGLTRVDWLWAFGIFSVASLVRLVIMGMMATANGYTLHSLFYRWDAEYYVSIARDGYFAITEPVVEVPVYERSLAFFPGFPYLLRGLHAVLHPITGLHHETIAYGVNFLLGVVMIAGVMALVNRIPGINHWGAKSQRARILAAVLIAGVPMGITFNMAYSESLFGALSIWALVAIMDRRWLLAGLLVFVTGLTRITAVDVMLVLFLAVLTTDRKNWRGWLATLLSPLGLLWYLWWSSSYLTHIGGYFGMQREGWNSAFDWGIATWKFATFTMFASRELGYFLSVAVMIAFVFI
;
A
#
# COMPACT_ATOMS: atom_id res chain seq x y z
N MET A 1 50.36 -12.95 -42.74
CA MET A 1 49.86 -12.98 -41.34
C MET A 1 48.85 -11.85 -41.16
N SER A 2 47.59 -12.15 -41.31
CA SER A 2 46.50 -11.17 -41.19
C SER A 2 45.92 -11.28 -39.77
N GLN A 3 46.12 -10.27 -38.93
CA GLN A 3 45.52 -10.17 -37.62
C GLN A 3 44.04 -9.72 -37.77
N GLN A 4 43.11 -10.60 -37.48
CA GLN A 4 41.71 -10.25 -37.28
C GLN A 4 41.60 -9.44 -35.98
N ALA A 5 41.06 -8.23 -36.07
CA ALA A 5 40.68 -7.41 -34.93
C ALA A 5 39.50 -8.07 -34.18
N PRO A 6 39.40 -7.94 -32.82
CA PRO A 6 38.30 -8.49 -32.07
C PRO A 6 37.02 -7.72 -32.40
N ASP A 7 36.01 -8.48 -32.76
CA ASP A 7 34.64 -8.02 -33.00
C ASP A 7 34.03 -7.52 -31.65
N HIS A 8 33.91 -6.21 -31.50
CA HIS A 8 33.18 -5.60 -30.41
C HIS A 8 31.67 -5.76 -30.68
N THR A 9 31.13 -6.96 -30.38
CA THR A 9 29.70 -7.17 -30.35
C THR A 9 29.09 -6.18 -29.39
N ALA A 10 28.26 -5.26 -29.91
CA ALA A 10 27.47 -4.31 -29.17
C ALA A 10 26.66 -5.05 -28.08
N PRO A 11 26.52 -4.48 -26.87
CA PRO A 11 25.73 -5.12 -25.82
C PRO A 11 24.29 -5.34 -26.32
N ALA A 12 23.85 -6.59 -26.29
CA ALA A 12 22.50 -6.96 -26.66
C ALA A 12 21.52 -6.02 -25.93
N THR A 13 20.69 -5.33 -26.69
CA THR A 13 19.60 -4.51 -26.16
C THR A 13 18.76 -5.42 -25.29
N ALA A 14 18.84 -5.22 -23.97
CA ALA A 14 18.03 -5.97 -23.00
C ALA A 14 16.56 -5.79 -23.39
N GLY A 15 15.97 -6.83 -23.97
CA GLY A 15 14.56 -6.85 -24.35
C GLY A 15 13.73 -6.50 -23.12
N ARG A 16 12.58 -5.82 -23.34
CA ARG A 16 11.64 -5.54 -22.24
C ARG A 16 11.35 -6.84 -21.49
N PRO A 17 11.35 -6.82 -20.14
CA PRO A 17 11.02 -8.00 -19.38
C PRO A 17 9.62 -8.49 -19.79
N ALA A 18 9.47 -9.80 -19.95
CA ALA A 18 8.20 -10.41 -20.32
C ALA A 18 7.13 -10.03 -19.29
N GLY A 19 5.94 -9.73 -19.76
CA GLY A 19 4.78 -9.49 -18.89
C GLY A 19 4.46 -10.72 -18.03
N LEU A 20 3.62 -10.54 -17.01
CA LEU A 20 3.15 -11.66 -16.19
C LEU A 20 2.38 -12.67 -17.04
N THR A 21 2.67 -13.94 -16.84
CA THR A 21 1.96 -15.06 -17.44
C THR A 21 0.68 -15.40 -16.65
N ARG A 22 -0.21 -16.20 -17.22
CA ARG A 22 -1.36 -16.75 -16.48
C ARG A 22 -0.93 -17.54 -15.24
N VAL A 23 0.20 -18.23 -15.31
CA VAL A 23 0.77 -18.98 -14.19
C VAL A 23 1.22 -18.05 -13.06
N ASP A 24 1.79 -16.89 -13.37
CA ASP A 24 2.16 -15.90 -12.35
C ASP A 24 0.93 -15.36 -11.60
N TRP A 25 -0.17 -15.10 -12.30
CA TRP A 25 -1.42 -14.70 -11.69
C TRP A 25 -2.04 -15.81 -10.81
N LEU A 26 -1.94 -17.07 -11.20
CA LEU A 26 -2.37 -18.21 -10.39
C LEU A 26 -1.51 -18.32 -9.12
N TRP A 27 -0.18 -18.11 -9.20
CA TRP A 27 0.67 -18.05 -8.04
C TRP A 27 0.29 -16.90 -7.11
N ALA A 28 0.08 -15.69 -7.64
CA ALA A 28 -0.32 -14.53 -6.84
C ALA A 28 -1.65 -14.81 -6.11
N PHE A 29 -2.64 -15.35 -6.81
CA PHE A 29 -3.92 -15.73 -6.23
C PHE A 29 -3.75 -16.80 -5.15
N GLY A 30 -3.01 -17.89 -5.41
CA GLY A 30 -2.80 -18.98 -4.45
C GLY A 30 -2.06 -18.51 -3.19
N ILE A 31 -0.96 -17.77 -3.35
CA ILE A 31 -0.18 -17.25 -2.22
C ILE A 31 -1.03 -16.32 -1.36
N PHE A 32 -1.75 -15.37 -1.97
CA PHE A 32 -2.58 -14.45 -1.20
C PHE A 32 -3.77 -15.15 -0.55
N SER A 33 -4.39 -16.14 -1.22
CA SER A 33 -5.47 -16.95 -0.66
C SER A 33 -5.02 -17.73 0.57
N VAL A 34 -3.86 -18.39 0.50
CA VAL A 34 -3.31 -19.14 1.65
C VAL A 34 -2.99 -18.19 2.80
N ALA A 35 -2.33 -17.07 2.53
CA ALA A 35 -2.04 -16.07 3.56
C ALA A 35 -3.32 -15.50 4.19
N SER A 36 -4.35 -15.23 3.39
CA SER A 36 -5.66 -14.77 3.87
C SER A 36 -6.36 -15.83 4.71
N LEU A 37 -6.33 -17.09 4.29
CA LEU A 37 -6.92 -18.20 5.06
C LEU A 37 -6.25 -18.36 6.42
N VAL A 38 -4.92 -18.32 6.47
CA VAL A 38 -4.17 -18.38 7.74
C VAL A 38 -4.60 -17.24 8.68
N ARG A 39 -4.72 -16.02 8.16
CA ARG A 39 -5.19 -14.86 8.96
C ARG A 39 -6.63 -15.05 9.44
N LEU A 40 -7.52 -15.52 8.57
CA LEU A 40 -8.92 -15.80 8.93
C LEU A 40 -9.00 -16.85 10.04
N VAL A 41 -8.20 -17.91 9.97
CA VAL A 41 -8.13 -18.95 11.02
C VAL A 41 -7.64 -18.36 12.33
N ILE A 42 -6.54 -17.62 12.32
CA ILE A 42 -5.98 -16.96 13.52
C ILE A 42 -7.00 -16.01 14.13
N MET A 43 -7.62 -15.15 13.31
CA MET A 43 -8.64 -14.20 13.78
C MET A 43 -9.90 -14.91 14.30
N GLY A 44 -10.30 -16.02 13.67
CA GLY A 44 -11.40 -16.85 14.14
C GLY A 44 -11.10 -17.46 15.53
N MET A 45 -9.89 -17.97 15.73
CA MET A 45 -9.45 -18.48 17.04
C MET A 45 -9.42 -17.36 18.08
N MET A 46 -8.91 -16.17 17.74
CA MET A 46 -8.93 -15.01 18.63
C MET A 46 -10.36 -14.56 18.97
N ALA A 47 -11.25 -14.55 17.98
CA ALA A 47 -12.65 -14.20 18.17
C ALA A 47 -13.30 -15.14 19.19
N THR A 48 -13.20 -16.45 18.97
CA THR A 48 -13.81 -17.44 19.87
C THR A 48 -13.22 -17.42 21.27
N ALA A 49 -11.90 -17.24 21.40
CA ALA A 49 -11.22 -17.17 22.69
C ALA A 49 -11.63 -15.95 23.52
N ASN A 50 -12.07 -14.87 22.89
CA ASN A 50 -12.41 -13.60 23.56
C ASN A 50 -13.92 -13.26 23.50
N GLY A 51 -14.78 -14.16 23.03
CA GLY A 51 -16.21 -13.92 22.93
C GLY A 51 -16.62 -12.90 21.87
N TYR A 52 -15.78 -12.66 20.87
CA TYR A 52 -16.07 -11.78 19.74
C TYR A 52 -16.59 -12.56 18.53
N THR A 53 -17.23 -11.86 17.59
CA THR A 53 -17.52 -12.38 16.28
C THR A 53 -16.35 -12.03 15.33
N LEU A 54 -16.13 -12.84 14.28
CA LEU A 54 -15.13 -12.54 13.28
C LEU A 54 -15.41 -11.18 12.62
N HIS A 55 -16.68 -10.88 12.33
CA HIS A 55 -17.10 -9.58 11.79
C HIS A 55 -16.69 -8.42 12.69
N SER A 56 -16.93 -8.51 14.01
CA SER A 56 -16.57 -7.44 14.94
C SER A 56 -15.06 -7.21 15.04
N LEU A 57 -14.22 -8.20 14.73
CA LEU A 57 -12.77 -8.04 14.65
C LEU A 57 -12.31 -7.40 13.35
N PHE A 58 -12.99 -7.69 12.23
CA PHE A 58 -12.66 -7.10 10.92
C PHE A 58 -13.22 -5.69 10.73
N TYR A 59 -14.30 -5.37 11.46
CA TYR A 59 -14.95 -4.07 11.47
C TYR A 59 -14.56 -3.29 12.74
N ARG A 60 -13.27 -2.99 12.86
CA ARG A 60 -12.69 -2.25 14.00
C ARG A 60 -11.73 -1.17 13.52
N TRP A 61 -11.51 -0.18 14.39
CA TRP A 61 -10.56 0.92 14.20
C TRP A 61 -10.84 1.67 12.88
N ASP A 62 -9.86 1.76 12.01
CA ASP A 62 -9.96 2.51 10.76
C ASP A 62 -11.04 1.97 9.81
N ALA A 63 -11.41 0.69 9.89
CA ALA A 63 -12.45 0.09 9.08
C ALA A 63 -13.81 0.80 9.26
N GLU A 64 -14.14 1.18 10.48
CA GLU A 64 -15.39 1.90 10.79
C GLU A 64 -15.43 3.24 10.06
N TYR A 65 -14.33 3.99 10.07
CA TYR A 65 -14.24 5.27 9.36
C TYR A 65 -14.34 5.10 7.85
N TYR A 66 -13.59 4.18 7.26
CA TYR A 66 -13.63 3.97 5.81
C TYR A 66 -15.03 3.58 5.32
N VAL A 67 -15.71 2.69 6.03
CA VAL A 67 -17.06 2.25 5.66
C VAL A 67 -18.08 3.36 5.91
N SER A 68 -18.00 4.08 7.04
CA SER A 68 -18.90 5.20 7.32
C SER A 68 -18.75 6.32 6.28
N ILE A 69 -17.52 6.68 5.90
CA ILE A 69 -17.29 7.67 4.84
C ILE A 69 -17.86 7.17 3.50
N ALA A 70 -17.70 5.89 3.20
CA ALA A 70 -18.26 5.31 1.98
C ALA A 70 -19.79 5.36 1.96
N ARG A 71 -20.44 5.06 3.09
CA ARG A 71 -21.89 5.03 3.26
C ARG A 71 -22.48 6.44 3.33
N ASP A 72 -21.99 7.26 4.25
CA ASP A 72 -22.65 8.48 4.68
C ASP A 72 -21.89 9.76 4.22
N GLY A 73 -20.60 9.65 3.91
CA GLY A 73 -19.72 10.79 3.59
C GLY A 73 -18.99 11.32 4.82
N TYR A 74 -18.15 12.33 4.62
CA TYR A 74 -17.28 12.87 5.66
C TYR A 74 -18.02 13.59 6.79
N PHE A 75 -19.21 14.15 6.54
CA PHE A 75 -19.89 15.08 7.45
C PHE A 75 -21.21 14.54 8.00
N ALA A 76 -21.61 13.32 7.66
CA ALA A 76 -22.90 12.77 8.07
C ALA A 76 -22.83 11.98 9.38
N ILE A 77 -21.65 11.79 9.96
CA ILE A 77 -21.49 11.09 11.24
C ILE A 77 -21.81 12.07 12.36
N THR A 78 -22.98 11.91 12.97
CA THR A 78 -23.57 12.87 13.92
C THR A 78 -23.52 12.42 15.38
N GLU A 79 -23.02 11.23 15.69
CA GLU A 79 -22.99 10.75 17.07
C GLU A 79 -21.75 11.24 17.82
N PRO A 80 -21.93 11.99 18.93
CA PRO A 80 -20.81 12.51 19.71
C PRO A 80 -20.26 11.40 20.62
N VAL A 81 -19.10 10.91 20.34
CA VAL A 81 -18.42 9.94 21.23
C VAL A 81 -17.25 10.56 21.97
N VAL A 82 -16.95 11.81 21.91
CA VAL A 82 -15.92 12.54 22.69
C VAL A 82 -15.94 14.02 22.29
N GLU A 83 -15.25 14.89 23.02
CA GLU A 83 -15.18 16.36 22.92
C GLU A 83 -14.87 16.95 21.52
N VAL A 84 -14.51 16.09 20.53
CA VAL A 84 -14.30 16.48 19.12
C VAL A 84 -15.42 15.87 18.27
N PRO A 85 -16.11 16.62 17.42
CA PRO A 85 -17.13 16.09 16.51
C PRO A 85 -16.61 14.92 15.69
N VAL A 86 -17.39 13.84 15.56
CA VAL A 86 -16.95 12.58 14.92
C VAL A 86 -16.58 12.80 13.44
N TYR A 87 -17.23 13.74 12.76
CA TYR A 87 -16.92 14.06 11.36
C TYR A 87 -15.50 14.62 11.17
N GLU A 88 -14.96 15.35 12.15
CA GLU A 88 -13.60 15.87 12.06
C GLU A 88 -12.55 14.75 12.03
N ARG A 89 -12.78 13.66 12.78
CA ARG A 89 -11.91 12.47 12.72
C ARG A 89 -11.95 11.78 11.36
N SER A 90 -13.10 11.78 10.71
CA SER A 90 -13.23 11.23 9.34
C SER A 90 -12.30 11.93 8.35
N LEU A 91 -12.01 13.23 8.56
CA LEU A 91 -11.10 14.01 7.74
C LEU A 91 -9.62 13.59 7.86
N ALA A 92 -9.27 12.70 8.80
CA ALA A 92 -7.96 12.08 8.85
C ALA A 92 -7.76 10.97 7.80
N PHE A 93 -8.85 10.48 7.21
CA PHE A 93 -8.87 9.34 6.28
C PHE A 93 -9.00 9.81 4.83
N PHE A 94 -8.06 9.38 3.99
CA PHE A 94 -8.00 9.76 2.59
C PHE A 94 -9.16 9.18 1.76
N PRO A 95 -9.61 9.89 0.70
CA PRO A 95 -10.85 9.57 -0.03
C PRO A 95 -10.74 8.35 -0.96
N GLY A 96 -9.54 7.93 -1.35
CA GLY A 96 -9.36 6.93 -2.41
C GLY A 96 -10.10 5.62 -2.15
N PHE A 97 -9.92 5.03 -0.97
CA PHE A 97 -10.58 3.77 -0.63
C PHE A 97 -12.08 3.92 -0.35
N PRO A 98 -12.54 4.89 0.49
CA PRO A 98 -13.98 5.05 0.73
C PRO A 98 -14.78 5.35 -0.54
N TYR A 99 -14.26 6.18 -1.45
CA TYR A 99 -14.97 6.50 -2.70
C TYR A 99 -14.92 5.36 -3.71
N LEU A 100 -13.85 4.57 -3.75
CA LEU A 100 -13.84 3.31 -4.48
C LEU A 100 -14.94 2.38 -3.96
N LEU A 101 -15.04 2.22 -2.64
CA LEU A 101 -16.04 1.38 -1.99
C LEU A 101 -17.47 1.89 -2.26
N ARG A 102 -17.70 3.20 -2.15
CA ARG A 102 -18.99 3.83 -2.49
C ARG A 102 -19.39 3.55 -3.94
N GLY A 103 -18.46 3.73 -4.89
CA GLY A 103 -18.72 3.48 -6.31
C GLY A 103 -19.05 2.00 -6.58
N LEU A 104 -18.31 1.08 -5.98
CA LEU A 104 -18.58 -0.35 -6.11
C LEU A 104 -19.91 -0.75 -5.46
N HIS A 105 -20.23 -0.19 -4.30
CA HIS A 105 -21.51 -0.44 -3.65
C HIS A 105 -22.67 0.03 -4.53
N ALA A 106 -22.59 1.23 -5.12
CA ALA A 106 -23.62 1.74 -6.01
C ALA A 106 -23.93 0.83 -7.20
N VAL A 107 -22.90 0.08 -7.68
CA VAL A 107 -23.05 -0.87 -8.80
C VAL A 107 -23.46 -2.26 -8.33
N LEU A 108 -22.86 -2.75 -7.25
CA LEU A 108 -23.02 -4.17 -6.84
C LEU A 108 -24.26 -4.37 -5.95
N HIS A 109 -24.56 -3.43 -5.04
CA HIS A 109 -25.66 -3.59 -4.10
C HIS A 109 -27.03 -3.81 -4.78
N PRO A 110 -27.42 -3.08 -5.84
CA PRO A 110 -28.69 -3.29 -6.52
C PRO A 110 -28.85 -4.70 -7.12
N ILE A 111 -27.73 -5.36 -7.43
CA ILE A 111 -27.72 -6.70 -8.08
C ILE A 111 -27.60 -7.81 -7.02
N THR A 112 -26.79 -7.59 -5.98
CA THR A 112 -26.39 -8.67 -5.06
C THR A 112 -26.95 -8.50 -3.65
N GLY A 113 -27.42 -7.31 -3.27
CA GLY A 113 -27.81 -6.98 -1.89
C GLY A 113 -26.64 -6.85 -0.91
N LEU A 114 -25.38 -6.91 -1.38
CA LEU A 114 -24.20 -6.87 -0.51
C LEU A 114 -24.03 -5.52 0.17
N HIS A 115 -23.69 -5.53 1.44
CA HIS A 115 -23.37 -4.35 2.23
C HIS A 115 -21.94 -3.86 1.98
N HIS A 116 -21.64 -2.61 2.36
CA HIS A 116 -20.33 -1.97 2.17
C HIS A 116 -19.18 -2.82 2.72
N GLU A 117 -19.33 -3.38 3.94
CA GLU A 117 -18.32 -4.19 4.59
C GLU A 117 -17.95 -5.44 3.76
N THR A 118 -18.95 -6.16 3.28
CA THR A 118 -18.75 -7.38 2.47
C THR A 118 -18.05 -7.05 1.16
N ILE A 119 -18.45 -5.94 0.51
CA ILE A 119 -17.80 -5.46 -0.71
C ILE A 119 -16.35 -5.07 -0.40
N ALA A 120 -16.10 -4.38 0.72
CA ALA A 120 -14.75 -3.99 1.12
C ALA A 120 -13.82 -5.18 1.31
N TYR A 121 -14.28 -6.25 1.97
CA TYR A 121 -13.48 -7.48 2.13
C TYR A 121 -13.16 -8.15 0.78
N GLY A 122 -14.15 -8.25 -0.11
CA GLY A 122 -13.96 -8.83 -1.45
C GLY A 122 -12.99 -8.00 -2.30
N VAL A 123 -13.14 -6.68 -2.29
CA VAL A 123 -12.27 -5.75 -3.01
C VAL A 123 -10.85 -5.81 -2.48
N ASN A 124 -10.65 -5.80 -1.16
CA ASN A 124 -9.33 -5.89 -0.57
C ASN A 124 -8.65 -7.23 -0.85
N PHE A 125 -9.41 -8.32 -0.90
CA PHE A 125 -8.87 -9.59 -1.35
C PHE A 125 -8.36 -9.51 -2.81
N LEU A 126 -9.16 -8.97 -3.74
CA LEU A 126 -8.76 -8.81 -5.14
C LEU A 126 -7.57 -7.86 -5.30
N LEU A 127 -7.58 -6.74 -4.60
CA LEU A 127 -6.46 -5.79 -4.60
C LEU A 127 -5.19 -6.41 -4.01
N GLY A 128 -5.31 -7.25 -2.99
CA GLY A 128 -4.21 -8.02 -2.44
C GLY A 128 -3.59 -8.97 -3.48
N VAL A 129 -4.43 -9.68 -4.25
CA VAL A 129 -3.94 -10.52 -5.38
C VAL A 129 -3.22 -9.65 -6.42
N VAL A 130 -3.79 -8.49 -6.79
CA VAL A 130 -3.17 -7.56 -7.74
C VAL A 130 -1.84 -7.02 -7.20
N MET A 131 -1.76 -6.72 -5.91
CA MET A 131 -0.53 -6.30 -5.24
C MET A 131 0.54 -7.39 -5.33
N ILE A 132 0.22 -8.63 -4.99
CA ILE A 132 1.17 -9.76 -5.04
C ILE A 132 1.62 -10.03 -6.47
N ALA A 133 0.72 -9.96 -7.46
CA ALA A 133 1.11 -10.04 -8.86
C ALA A 133 2.08 -8.92 -9.25
N GLY A 134 1.84 -7.71 -8.76
CA GLY A 134 2.75 -6.56 -8.93
C GLY A 134 4.13 -6.80 -8.32
N VAL A 135 4.21 -7.40 -7.12
CA VAL A 135 5.49 -7.79 -6.49
C VAL A 135 6.27 -8.76 -7.38
N MET A 136 5.61 -9.78 -7.92
CA MET A 136 6.24 -10.73 -8.85
C MET A 136 6.72 -10.04 -10.14
N ALA A 137 5.93 -9.09 -10.65
CA ALA A 137 6.30 -8.28 -11.80
C ALA A 137 7.51 -7.37 -11.52
N LEU A 138 7.58 -6.79 -10.33
CA LEU A 138 8.67 -5.93 -9.89
C LEU A 138 9.98 -6.71 -9.78
N VAL A 139 9.96 -7.87 -9.09
CA VAL A 139 11.13 -8.76 -8.97
C VAL A 139 11.66 -9.18 -10.34
N ASN A 140 10.76 -9.43 -11.31
CA ASN A 140 11.16 -9.79 -12.68
C ASN A 140 11.93 -8.66 -13.42
N ARG A 141 11.90 -7.43 -12.90
CA ARG A 141 12.59 -6.26 -13.46
C ARG A 141 13.92 -5.95 -12.78
N ILE A 142 14.27 -6.66 -11.72
CA ILE A 142 15.56 -6.47 -11.06
C ILE A 142 16.67 -6.99 -11.99
N PRO A 143 17.69 -6.15 -12.29
CA PRO A 143 18.78 -6.55 -13.17
C PRO A 143 19.45 -7.85 -12.70
N GLY A 144 19.71 -8.75 -13.64
CA GLY A 144 20.36 -10.04 -13.36
C GLY A 144 19.43 -11.17 -12.93
N ILE A 145 18.29 -10.91 -12.35
CA ILE A 145 17.37 -12.00 -11.91
C ILE A 145 16.87 -12.84 -13.08
N ASN A 146 16.61 -12.23 -14.23
CA ASN A 146 16.11 -12.95 -15.42
C ASN A 146 17.07 -14.02 -15.95
N HIS A 147 18.38 -13.91 -15.64
CA HIS A 147 19.38 -14.90 -16.04
C HIS A 147 19.43 -16.12 -15.10
N TRP A 148 18.68 -16.11 -14.02
CA TRP A 148 18.71 -17.18 -13.01
C TRP A 148 17.80 -18.39 -13.35
N GLY A 149 17.08 -18.38 -14.47
CA GLY A 149 16.19 -19.46 -14.87
C GLY A 149 15.18 -19.83 -13.78
N ALA A 150 15.19 -21.10 -13.33
CA ALA A 150 14.31 -21.56 -12.25
C ALA A 150 14.50 -20.83 -10.92
N LYS A 151 15.69 -20.25 -10.64
CA LYS A 151 15.91 -19.42 -9.45
C LYS A 151 15.17 -18.10 -9.52
N SER A 152 14.97 -17.53 -10.72
CA SER A 152 14.14 -16.33 -10.91
C SER A 152 12.70 -16.54 -10.46
N GLN A 153 12.11 -17.68 -10.82
CA GLN A 153 10.75 -18.01 -10.36
C GLN A 153 10.66 -18.18 -8.85
N ARG A 154 11.67 -18.84 -8.24
CA ARG A 154 11.75 -18.97 -6.79
C ARG A 154 11.86 -17.61 -6.10
N ALA A 155 12.69 -16.69 -6.61
CA ALA A 155 12.82 -15.34 -6.05
C ALA A 155 11.48 -14.58 -6.10
N ARG A 156 10.74 -14.65 -7.20
CA ARG A 156 9.41 -14.05 -7.35
C ARG A 156 8.41 -14.61 -6.34
N ILE A 157 8.37 -15.94 -6.18
CA ILE A 157 7.49 -16.63 -5.23
C ILE A 157 7.87 -16.25 -3.79
N LEU A 158 9.16 -16.26 -3.44
CA LEU A 158 9.62 -15.89 -2.10
C LEU A 158 9.26 -14.45 -1.75
N ALA A 159 9.48 -13.49 -2.66
CA ALA A 159 9.09 -12.10 -2.44
C ALA A 159 7.56 -11.96 -2.25
N ALA A 160 6.78 -12.68 -3.07
CA ALA A 160 5.33 -12.71 -2.94
C ALA A 160 4.88 -13.28 -1.58
N VAL A 161 5.49 -14.38 -1.12
CA VAL A 161 5.20 -14.99 0.20
C VAL A 161 5.58 -14.05 1.34
N LEU A 162 6.75 -13.40 1.25
CA LEU A 162 7.19 -12.44 2.27
C LEU A 162 6.22 -11.27 2.41
N ILE A 163 5.80 -10.66 1.30
CA ILE A 163 4.85 -9.54 1.32
C ILE A 163 3.45 -10.01 1.74
N ALA A 164 2.99 -11.17 1.27
CA ALA A 164 1.70 -11.71 1.70
C ALA A 164 1.71 -12.10 3.20
N GLY A 165 2.85 -12.50 3.75
CA GLY A 165 3.02 -13.00 5.12
C GLY A 165 3.46 -11.96 6.14
N VAL A 166 3.52 -10.65 5.80
CA VAL A 166 3.93 -9.61 6.76
C VAL A 166 3.09 -9.64 8.04
N PRO A 167 3.67 -9.37 9.22
CA PRO A 167 2.97 -9.46 10.51
C PRO A 167 1.68 -8.63 10.57
N MET A 168 1.69 -7.41 10.00
CA MET A 168 0.51 -6.53 9.93
C MET A 168 -0.39 -6.81 8.72
N GLY A 169 -0.15 -7.89 7.97
CA GLY A 169 -0.92 -8.24 6.77
C GLY A 169 -2.40 -8.51 6.99
N ILE A 170 -2.86 -8.55 8.25
CA ILE A 170 -4.29 -8.64 8.57
C ILE A 170 -5.09 -7.48 7.96
N THR A 171 -4.49 -6.29 7.86
CA THR A 171 -5.12 -5.10 7.26
C THR A 171 -5.47 -5.31 5.79
N PHE A 172 -4.78 -6.21 5.08
CA PHE A 172 -5.13 -6.58 3.70
C PHE A 172 -6.47 -7.33 3.58
N ASN A 173 -7.00 -7.85 4.68
CA ASN A 173 -8.29 -8.54 4.71
C ASN A 173 -9.39 -7.72 5.36
N MET A 174 -9.07 -6.64 6.06
CA MET A 174 -10.00 -5.72 6.69
C MET A 174 -10.52 -4.67 5.69
N ALA A 175 -11.53 -3.87 6.07
CA ALA A 175 -12.01 -2.75 5.25
C ALA A 175 -11.06 -1.54 5.35
N TYR A 176 -9.79 -1.73 4.99
CA TYR A 176 -8.70 -0.78 5.09
C TYR A 176 -8.16 -0.37 3.72
N SER A 177 -7.42 0.72 3.66
CA SER A 177 -6.82 1.24 2.41
C SER A 177 -5.52 0.57 1.97
N GLU A 178 -4.94 -0.32 2.79
CA GLU A 178 -3.61 -0.90 2.59
C GLU A 178 -3.49 -1.75 1.32
N SER A 179 -4.50 -2.55 1.00
CA SER A 179 -4.50 -3.35 -0.23
C SER A 179 -4.53 -2.46 -1.47
N LEU A 180 -5.33 -1.39 -1.46
CA LEU A 180 -5.40 -0.42 -2.56
C LEU A 180 -4.07 0.34 -2.69
N PHE A 181 -3.57 0.87 -1.57
CA PHE A 181 -2.29 1.57 -1.52
C PHE A 181 -1.14 0.70 -2.01
N GLY A 182 -1.05 -0.54 -1.51
CA GLY A 182 -0.01 -1.49 -1.90
C GLY A 182 -0.08 -1.86 -3.39
N ALA A 183 -1.27 -2.15 -3.90
CA ALA A 183 -1.45 -2.45 -5.32
C ALA A 183 -1.01 -1.26 -6.20
N LEU A 184 -1.50 -0.04 -5.91
CA LEU A 184 -1.15 1.15 -6.68
C LEU A 184 0.34 1.47 -6.60
N SER A 185 0.94 1.42 -5.41
CA SER A 185 2.37 1.71 -5.20
C SER A 185 3.26 0.72 -5.94
N ILE A 186 3.03 -0.57 -5.81
CA ILE A 186 3.83 -1.61 -6.47
C ILE A 186 3.71 -1.50 -8.00
N TRP A 187 2.51 -1.31 -8.54
CA TRP A 187 2.34 -1.14 -9.98
C TRP A 187 2.89 0.21 -10.48
N ALA A 188 2.92 1.25 -9.64
CA ALA A 188 3.63 2.48 -9.95
C ALA A 188 5.14 2.23 -10.10
N LEU A 189 5.76 1.47 -9.17
CA LEU A 189 7.16 1.07 -9.26
C LEU A 189 7.44 0.25 -10.53
N VAL A 190 6.55 -0.69 -10.88
CA VAL A 190 6.64 -1.45 -12.14
C VAL A 190 6.62 -0.50 -13.34
N ALA A 191 5.70 0.47 -13.35
CA ALA A 191 5.60 1.45 -14.44
C ALA A 191 6.85 2.37 -14.51
N ILE A 192 7.41 2.75 -13.37
CA ILE A 192 8.68 3.52 -13.27
C ILE A 192 9.83 2.72 -13.89
N MET A 193 9.99 1.45 -13.52
CA MET A 193 11.03 0.59 -14.07
C MET A 193 10.89 0.38 -15.59
N ASP A 194 9.64 0.33 -16.08
CA ASP A 194 9.35 0.26 -17.52
C ASP A 194 9.44 1.61 -18.24
N ARG A 195 9.79 2.70 -17.54
CA ARG A 195 9.79 4.09 -18.03
C ARG A 195 8.45 4.53 -18.65
N ARG A 196 7.35 3.96 -18.16
CA ARG A 196 5.97 4.34 -18.55
C ARG A 196 5.52 5.52 -17.70
N TRP A 197 6.20 6.66 -17.87
CA TRP A 197 6.11 7.81 -16.98
C TRP A 197 4.70 8.30 -16.70
N LEU A 198 3.87 8.46 -17.73
CA LEU A 198 2.50 8.95 -17.56
C LEU A 198 1.63 7.96 -16.76
N LEU A 199 1.80 6.65 -16.99
CA LEU A 199 1.12 5.64 -16.19
C LEU A 199 1.63 5.65 -14.74
N ALA A 200 2.95 5.77 -14.54
CA ALA A 200 3.53 5.90 -13.22
C ALA A 200 2.96 7.12 -12.48
N GLY A 201 2.94 8.29 -13.14
CA GLY A 201 2.38 9.52 -12.58
C GLY A 201 0.91 9.39 -12.20
N LEU A 202 0.09 8.76 -13.06
CA LEU A 202 -1.32 8.49 -12.76
C LEU A 202 -1.49 7.57 -11.53
N LEU A 203 -0.74 6.47 -11.49
CA LEU A 203 -0.79 5.55 -10.35
C LEU A 203 -0.35 6.24 -9.06
N VAL A 204 0.73 7.03 -9.10
CA VAL A 204 1.21 7.79 -7.92
C VAL A 204 0.21 8.86 -7.50
N PHE A 205 -0.43 9.56 -8.44
CA PHE A 205 -1.52 10.51 -8.16
C PHE A 205 -2.66 9.84 -7.38
N VAL A 206 -3.14 8.69 -7.87
CA VAL A 206 -4.23 7.94 -7.21
C VAL A 206 -3.74 7.39 -5.86
N THR A 207 -2.49 6.95 -5.75
CA THR A 207 -1.88 6.54 -4.47
C THR A 207 -1.93 7.69 -3.46
N GLY A 208 -1.66 8.93 -3.89
CA GLY A 208 -1.76 10.15 -3.08
C GLY A 208 -3.16 10.43 -2.53
N LEU A 209 -4.20 9.91 -3.18
CA LEU A 209 -5.58 9.96 -2.68
C LEU A 209 -5.90 8.85 -1.68
N THR A 210 -4.99 7.91 -1.42
CA THR A 210 -5.23 6.79 -0.50
C THR A 210 -4.56 6.95 0.86
N ARG A 211 -3.33 7.47 0.89
CA ARG A 211 -2.55 7.63 2.13
C ARG A 211 -1.48 8.71 1.97
N ILE A 212 -1.14 9.36 3.10
CA ILE A 212 -0.06 10.37 3.12
C ILE A 212 1.32 9.77 2.77
N THR A 213 1.55 8.50 3.10
CA THR A 213 2.79 7.77 2.79
C THR A 213 3.06 7.60 1.29
N ALA A 214 2.12 8.00 0.42
CA ALA A 214 2.36 8.11 -1.02
C ALA A 214 3.54 9.03 -1.38
N VAL A 215 3.94 9.91 -0.47
CA VAL A 215 5.12 10.79 -0.63
C VAL A 215 6.40 9.99 -0.94
N ASP A 216 6.52 8.76 -0.40
CA ASP A 216 7.67 7.90 -0.66
C ASP A 216 7.73 7.47 -2.14
N VAL A 217 6.59 7.10 -2.72
CA VAL A 217 6.51 6.72 -4.13
C VAL A 217 6.66 7.94 -5.06
N MET A 218 6.21 9.13 -4.63
CA MET A 218 6.45 10.39 -5.34
C MET A 218 7.94 10.70 -5.42
N LEU A 219 8.66 10.53 -4.29
CA LEU A 219 10.11 10.71 -4.24
C LEU A 219 10.82 9.72 -5.17
N VAL A 220 10.41 8.44 -5.18
CA VAL A 220 10.98 7.43 -6.08
C VAL A 220 10.75 7.81 -7.55
N LEU A 221 9.55 8.27 -7.92
CA LEU A 221 9.25 8.73 -9.27
C LEU A 221 10.15 9.92 -9.67
N PHE A 222 10.27 10.94 -8.80
CA PHE A 222 11.14 12.09 -9.03
C PHE A 222 12.60 11.66 -9.24
N LEU A 223 13.14 10.85 -8.33
CA LEU A 223 14.54 10.39 -8.41
C LEU A 223 14.78 9.52 -9.65
N ALA A 224 13.83 8.67 -10.02
CA ALA A 224 13.93 7.85 -11.22
C ALA A 224 13.99 8.71 -12.49
N VAL A 225 13.13 9.72 -12.62
CA VAL A 225 13.15 10.64 -13.76
C VAL A 225 14.48 11.42 -13.78
N LEU A 226 14.90 11.95 -12.65
CA LEU A 226 16.11 12.76 -12.53
C LEU A 226 17.38 11.97 -12.91
N THR A 227 17.46 10.70 -12.51
CA THR A 227 18.67 9.89 -12.71
C THR A 227 18.67 9.12 -14.02
N THR A 228 17.51 8.67 -14.52
CA THR A 228 17.45 7.74 -15.65
C THR A 228 16.94 8.35 -16.95
N ASP A 229 16.16 9.45 -16.89
CA ASP A 229 15.50 9.99 -18.09
C ASP A 229 15.21 11.50 -17.99
N ARG A 230 16.17 12.26 -17.47
CA ARG A 230 16.04 13.70 -17.16
C ARG A 230 15.66 14.60 -18.33
N LYS A 231 15.80 14.13 -19.57
CA LYS A 231 15.43 14.88 -20.78
C LYS A 231 13.99 14.62 -21.23
N ASN A 232 13.31 13.67 -20.62
CA ASN A 232 11.97 13.26 -21.03
C ASN A 232 10.91 14.14 -20.33
N TRP A 233 10.27 15.01 -21.10
CA TRP A 233 9.22 15.91 -20.60
C TRP A 233 8.04 15.16 -19.95
N ARG A 234 7.71 13.93 -20.42
CA ARG A 234 6.63 13.10 -19.85
C ARG A 234 6.95 12.68 -18.44
N GLY A 235 8.23 12.40 -18.14
CA GLY A 235 8.70 12.09 -16.79
C GLY A 235 8.48 13.28 -15.85
N TRP A 236 8.89 14.47 -16.27
CA TRP A 236 8.70 15.68 -15.48
C TRP A 236 7.24 16.07 -15.31
N LEU A 237 6.42 15.91 -16.34
CA LEU A 237 4.97 16.11 -16.24
C LEU A 237 4.35 15.15 -15.21
N ALA A 238 4.70 13.86 -15.28
CA ALA A 238 4.25 12.84 -14.33
C ALA A 238 4.66 13.20 -12.89
N THR A 239 5.92 13.61 -12.68
CA THR A 239 6.43 14.04 -11.38
C THR A 239 5.71 15.28 -10.83
N LEU A 240 5.42 16.26 -11.70
CA LEU A 240 4.74 17.50 -11.31
C LEU A 240 3.25 17.26 -10.96
N LEU A 241 2.57 16.38 -11.69
CA LEU A 241 1.14 16.14 -11.51
C LEU A 241 0.84 15.11 -10.41
N SER A 242 1.76 14.18 -10.15
CA SER A 242 1.51 13.10 -9.19
C SER A 242 1.23 13.57 -7.75
N PRO A 243 1.79 14.68 -7.20
CA PRO A 243 1.48 15.13 -5.86
C PRO A 243 0.11 15.80 -5.72
N LEU A 244 -0.52 16.20 -6.83
CA LEU A 244 -1.74 17.02 -6.78
C LEU A 244 -2.90 16.35 -6.05
N GLY A 245 -3.02 15.01 -6.12
CA GLY A 245 -4.04 14.28 -5.38
C GLY A 245 -3.87 14.39 -3.87
N LEU A 246 -2.64 14.20 -3.39
CA LEU A 246 -2.27 14.35 -1.99
C LEU A 246 -2.45 15.80 -1.52
N LEU A 247 -1.88 16.75 -2.25
CA LEU A 247 -1.92 18.17 -1.89
C LEU A 247 -3.35 18.70 -1.87
N TRP A 248 -4.17 18.32 -2.85
CA TRP A 248 -5.58 18.67 -2.88
C TRP A 248 -6.29 18.19 -1.62
N TYR A 249 -6.10 16.92 -1.22
CA TYR A 249 -6.76 16.38 -0.03
C TYR A 249 -6.28 17.06 1.26
N LEU A 250 -4.98 17.26 1.40
CA LEU A 250 -4.42 17.97 2.56
C LEU A 250 -4.95 19.40 2.67
N TRP A 251 -5.03 20.11 1.56
CA TRP A 251 -5.61 21.45 1.52
C TRP A 251 -7.10 21.43 1.87
N TRP A 252 -7.86 20.55 1.21
CA TRP A 252 -9.29 20.42 1.42
C TRP A 252 -9.64 20.05 2.87
N SER A 253 -9.07 18.99 3.42
CA SER A 253 -9.32 18.57 4.79
C SER A 253 -8.87 19.61 5.80
N SER A 254 -7.70 20.25 5.60
CA SER A 254 -7.21 21.31 6.49
C SER A 254 -8.10 22.54 6.50
N SER A 255 -8.83 22.84 5.42
CA SER A 255 -9.77 23.98 5.40
C SER A 255 -10.92 23.85 6.39
N TYR A 256 -11.30 22.63 6.76
CA TYR A 256 -12.29 22.34 7.80
C TYR A 256 -11.70 22.21 9.22
N LEU A 257 -10.39 22.03 9.31
CA LEU A 257 -9.66 21.73 10.56
C LEU A 257 -8.76 22.91 11.01
N THR A 258 -9.07 24.12 10.59
CA THR A 258 -8.23 25.31 10.88
C THR A 258 -8.07 25.56 12.37
N HIS A 259 -9.09 25.30 13.16
CA HIS A 259 -9.11 25.51 14.62
C HIS A 259 -8.17 24.57 15.40
N ILE A 260 -7.77 23.44 14.83
CA ILE A 260 -6.84 22.49 15.46
C ILE A 260 -5.49 22.39 14.73
N GLY A 261 -5.24 23.28 13.76
CA GLY A 261 -3.97 23.30 13.00
C GLY A 261 -3.97 22.40 11.75
N GLY A 262 -5.13 22.21 11.13
CA GLY A 262 -5.30 21.48 9.87
C GLY A 262 -5.19 19.97 10.02
N TYR A 263 -4.93 19.29 8.88
CA TYR A 263 -4.79 17.83 8.83
C TYR A 263 -3.76 17.29 9.84
N PHE A 264 -2.60 17.92 9.94
CA PHE A 264 -1.54 17.49 10.86
C PHE A 264 -1.90 17.73 12.33
N GLY A 265 -2.69 18.77 12.63
CA GLY A 265 -3.27 18.98 13.95
C GLY A 265 -4.21 17.84 14.34
N MET A 266 -5.09 17.42 13.42
CA MET A 266 -5.99 16.27 13.63
C MET A 266 -5.19 14.98 13.87
N GLN A 267 -4.13 14.71 13.12
CA GLN A 267 -3.28 13.52 13.33
C GLN A 267 -2.62 13.54 14.71
N ARG A 268 -2.18 14.70 15.18
CA ARG A 268 -1.58 14.84 16.51
C ARG A 268 -2.61 14.63 17.63
N GLU A 269 -3.76 15.26 17.53
CA GLU A 269 -4.79 15.20 18.58
C GLU A 269 -5.54 13.86 18.56
N GLY A 270 -5.85 13.33 17.38
CA GLY A 270 -6.62 12.08 17.24
C GLY A 270 -5.80 10.81 17.50
N TRP A 271 -4.54 10.79 17.07
CA TRP A 271 -3.70 9.59 17.08
C TRP A 271 -2.32 9.78 17.72
N ASN A 272 -2.07 10.93 18.34
CA ASN A 272 -0.74 11.28 18.89
C ASN A 272 0.39 11.10 17.86
N SER A 273 0.09 11.34 16.58
CA SER A 273 0.99 11.13 15.46
C SER A 273 1.53 12.48 14.96
N ALA A 274 2.84 12.67 15.05
CA ALA A 274 3.53 13.85 14.59
C ALA A 274 4.87 13.48 13.95
N PHE A 275 5.39 14.37 13.11
CA PHE A 275 6.75 14.23 12.61
C PHE A 275 7.75 14.62 13.70
N ASP A 276 8.52 13.67 14.18
CA ASP A 276 9.40 13.80 15.34
C ASP A 276 10.86 13.46 15.07
N TRP A 277 11.28 13.48 13.82
CA TRP A 277 12.64 13.14 13.37
C TRP A 277 13.11 11.73 13.78
N GLY A 278 12.17 10.80 13.98
CA GLY A 278 12.44 9.40 14.34
C GLY A 278 12.64 9.18 15.85
N ILE A 279 12.35 10.17 16.69
CA ILE A 279 12.48 10.06 18.16
C ILE A 279 11.58 8.95 18.71
N ALA A 280 10.33 8.86 18.26
CA ALA A 280 9.41 7.80 18.68
C ALA A 280 9.92 6.41 18.26
N THR A 281 10.43 6.30 17.03
CA THR A 281 11.05 5.05 16.52
C THR A 281 12.25 4.64 17.38
N TRP A 282 13.12 5.59 17.70
CA TRP A 282 14.27 5.34 18.57
C TRP A 282 13.85 4.92 19.98
N LYS A 283 12.88 5.62 20.57
CA LYS A 283 12.32 5.26 21.88
C LYS A 283 11.69 3.87 21.87
N PHE A 284 10.92 3.54 20.82
CA PHE A 284 10.33 2.22 20.66
C PHE A 284 11.40 1.13 20.54
N ALA A 285 12.42 1.34 19.71
CA ALA A 285 13.51 0.39 19.54
C ALA A 285 14.28 0.16 20.87
N THR A 286 14.65 1.22 21.56
CA THR A 286 15.36 1.15 22.85
C THR A 286 14.50 0.50 23.94
N PHE A 287 13.23 0.89 24.06
CA PHE A 287 12.28 0.24 24.97
C PHE A 287 12.18 -1.27 24.69
N THR A 288 12.04 -1.64 23.42
CA THR A 288 11.94 -3.04 23.01
C THR A 288 13.19 -3.83 23.39
N MET A 289 14.36 -3.28 23.11
CA MET A 289 15.63 -3.96 23.36
C MET A 289 15.96 -4.12 24.86
N PHE A 290 15.59 -3.16 25.70
CA PHE A 290 16.03 -3.12 27.09
C PHE A 290 14.94 -3.35 28.14
N ALA A 291 13.67 -3.16 27.79
CA ALA A 291 12.57 -3.19 28.76
C ALA A 291 11.39 -4.10 28.37
N SER A 292 11.16 -4.35 27.07
CA SER A 292 10.02 -5.16 26.64
C SER A 292 10.29 -6.66 26.85
N ARG A 293 9.21 -7.41 27.16
CA ARG A 293 9.19 -8.88 27.16
C ARG A 293 8.33 -9.45 26.03
N GLU A 294 7.85 -8.60 25.14
CA GLU A 294 6.91 -8.95 24.08
C GLU A 294 7.66 -9.40 22.82
N LEU A 295 7.52 -10.68 22.47
CA LEU A 295 8.15 -11.26 21.28
C LEU A 295 7.80 -10.50 19.99
N GLY A 296 6.56 -10.01 19.87
CA GLY A 296 6.11 -9.25 18.70
C GLY A 296 6.89 -7.94 18.50
N TYR A 297 7.25 -7.26 19.58
CA TYR A 297 8.06 -6.05 19.50
C TYR A 297 9.50 -6.35 19.07
N PHE A 298 10.10 -7.43 19.59
CA PHE A 298 11.42 -7.86 19.13
C PHE A 298 11.44 -8.21 17.65
N LEU A 299 10.44 -8.92 17.15
CA LEU A 299 10.32 -9.25 15.74
C LEU A 299 10.17 -7.98 14.88
N SER A 300 9.37 -7.00 15.33
CA SER A 300 9.20 -5.72 14.63
C SER A 300 10.53 -4.96 14.54
N VAL A 301 11.27 -4.84 15.65
CA VAL A 301 12.58 -4.17 15.65
C VAL A 301 13.59 -4.94 14.81
N ALA A 302 13.61 -6.27 14.85
CA ALA A 302 14.49 -7.09 14.02
C ALA A 302 14.23 -6.87 12.53
N VAL A 303 12.96 -6.79 12.12
CA VAL A 303 12.58 -6.47 10.74
C VAL A 303 13.02 -5.05 10.36
N MET A 304 12.81 -4.06 11.24
CA MET A 304 13.26 -2.68 10.99
C MET A 304 14.79 -2.62 10.80
N ILE A 305 15.56 -3.31 11.64
CA ILE A 305 17.02 -3.38 11.51
C ILE A 305 17.41 -4.08 10.21
N ALA A 306 16.78 -5.20 9.86
CA ALA A 306 17.07 -5.91 8.62
C ALA A 306 16.89 -5.01 7.38
N PHE A 307 15.85 -4.16 7.36
CA PHE A 307 15.62 -3.21 6.26
C PHE A 307 16.70 -2.13 6.11
N VAL A 308 17.47 -1.82 7.17
CA VAL A 308 18.58 -0.86 7.09
C VAL A 308 19.80 -1.46 6.37
N PHE A 309 19.92 -2.79 6.37
CA PHE A 309 21.09 -3.50 5.80
C PHE A 309 20.83 -4.17 4.44
N ILE A 310 19.63 -4.03 3.87
CA ILE A 310 19.25 -4.49 2.53
C ILE A 310 19.24 -3.33 1.55
#